data_b890882dd803913140a41ed883d41fb9
#
_entry.id   b890882dd803913140a41ed883d41fb9
#
_cell.length_a   1.000
_cell.length_b   1.000
_cell.length_c   1.000
_cell.angle_alpha   90.00
_cell.angle_beta   90.00
_cell.angle_gamma   90.00
#
_symmetry.space_group_name_H-M   'P 1'
#
loop_
_entity.id
_entity.type
_entity.pdbx_description
1 polymer ?
#
loop_
_entity_poly.entity_id
_entity_poly.type
_entity_poly.pdbx_seq_one_letter_code
_entity_poly.pdbx_strand_id
1 'polypeptide(L)'
;MPLELPPLPYDYAALEPTIDAETMRLHHDKHHQAYIDNGNKALEGTEWADRPVEAVLANIDLLPEDRRAAARNNVGGHANHAMFWEIMSADGGGEPSGALADAIADTFGSIDDLKTQVNEAGVKRFGSGWTWLIHDGTGLAVVSTPNQDSPLMTGDTPLLGIDVWEHAYYLNYQNRRPDYLAAWWNVVSWEAVGARFEAVR
;
A
#
# COMPACT_ATOMS: atom_id res chain seq x y z
N MET A 1 0.03 20.51 6.19
CA MET A 1 -0.25 20.02 7.56
C MET A 1 0.72 18.89 7.88
N PRO A 2 1.22 18.76 9.13
CA PRO A 2 2.08 17.65 9.48
C PRO A 2 1.37 16.30 9.22
N LEU A 3 2.15 15.28 8.88
CA LEU A 3 1.66 13.91 8.77
C LEU A 3 1.19 13.43 10.14
N GLU A 4 0.08 12.71 10.19
CA GLU A 4 -0.50 12.17 11.43
C GLU A 4 -0.81 10.69 11.24
N LEU A 5 -0.71 9.90 12.33
CA LEU A 5 -1.05 8.48 12.28
C LEU A 5 -2.57 8.32 12.20
N PRO A 6 -3.13 7.82 11.09
CA PRO A 6 -4.55 7.57 11.00
C PRO A 6 -4.92 6.42 11.96
N PRO A 7 -6.08 6.48 12.65
CA PRO A 7 -6.55 5.35 13.42
C PRO A 7 -6.81 4.14 12.50
N LEU A 8 -6.59 2.93 13.01
CA LEU A 8 -7.06 1.73 12.31
C LEU A 8 -8.60 1.71 12.25
N PRO A 9 -9.20 1.33 11.11
CA PRO A 9 -10.66 1.22 10.99
C PRO A 9 -11.25 -0.05 11.69
N TYR A 10 -10.39 -0.87 12.30
CA TYR A 10 -10.73 -2.13 12.97
C TYR A 10 -9.76 -2.43 14.12
N ASP A 11 -10.11 -3.37 14.99
CA ASP A 11 -9.25 -3.83 16.09
C ASP A 11 -8.00 -4.56 15.56
N TYR A 12 -6.91 -4.56 16.34
CA TYR A 12 -5.66 -5.22 15.94
C TYR A 12 -5.81 -6.71 15.63
N ALA A 13 -6.72 -7.41 16.30
CA ALA A 13 -6.97 -8.83 16.08
C ALA A 13 -8.00 -9.12 14.97
N ALA A 14 -8.56 -8.09 14.34
CA ALA A 14 -9.67 -8.25 13.40
C ALA A 14 -9.29 -8.99 12.11
N LEU A 15 -8.00 -8.97 11.75
CA LEU A 15 -7.49 -9.62 10.54
C LEU A 15 -6.95 -11.04 10.78
N GLU A 16 -7.08 -11.56 12.02
CA GLU A 16 -6.70 -12.95 12.30
C GLU A 16 -7.63 -13.94 11.60
N PRO A 17 -7.13 -15.09 11.17
CA PRO A 17 -5.75 -15.59 11.33
C PRO A 17 -4.77 -15.12 10.24
N THR A 18 -5.19 -14.26 9.29
CA THR A 18 -4.38 -13.83 8.15
C THR A 18 -3.21 -12.96 8.59
N ILE A 19 -3.46 -11.97 9.42
CA ILE A 19 -2.42 -11.11 10.02
C ILE A 19 -2.67 -11.09 11.54
N ASP A 20 -1.66 -11.45 12.31
CA ASP A 20 -1.78 -11.51 13.77
C ASP A 20 -1.79 -10.13 14.43
N ALA A 21 -2.41 -10.05 15.61
CA ALA A 21 -2.56 -8.79 16.35
C ALA A 21 -1.21 -8.15 16.76
N GLU A 22 -0.16 -8.94 16.97
CA GLU A 22 1.17 -8.41 17.32
C GLU A 22 1.81 -7.75 16.10
N THR A 23 1.74 -8.38 14.93
CA THR A 23 2.15 -7.78 13.66
C THR A 23 1.42 -6.46 13.45
N MET A 24 0.09 -6.41 13.64
CA MET A 24 -0.69 -5.18 13.45
C MET A 24 -0.26 -4.06 14.40
N ARG A 25 -0.01 -4.34 15.69
CA ARG A 25 0.48 -3.33 16.65
C ARG A 25 1.86 -2.81 16.28
N LEU A 26 2.79 -3.69 15.95
CA LEU A 26 4.14 -3.30 15.56
C LEU A 26 4.13 -2.51 14.24
N HIS A 27 3.37 -2.98 13.28
CA HIS A 27 3.32 -2.41 11.94
C HIS A 27 2.67 -1.01 11.93
N HIS A 28 1.53 -0.85 12.64
CA HIS A 28 0.85 0.43 12.76
C HIS A 28 1.54 1.36 13.77
N ASP A 29 1.69 0.95 15.05
CA ASP A 29 2.08 1.87 16.12
C ASP A 29 3.60 2.15 16.15
N LYS A 30 4.42 1.34 15.47
CA LYS A 30 5.87 1.52 15.46
C LYS A 30 6.40 1.85 14.07
N HIS A 31 6.16 0.99 13.07
CA HIS A 31 6.70 1.23 11.72
C HIS A 31 6.03 2.43 11.05
N HIS A 32 4.69 2.49 11.01
CA HIS A 32 3.98 3.61 10.40
C HIS A 32 4.23 4.91 11.17
N GLN A 33 4.21 4.90 12.51
CA GLN A 33 4.54 6.07 13.32
C GLN A 33 5.96 6.59 13.03
N ALA A 34 6.95 5.69 12.89
CA ALA A 34 8.32 6.10 12.56
C ALA A 34 8.42 6.75 11.16
N TYR A 35 7.66 6.28 10.17
CA TYR A 35 7.57 6.94 8.87
C TYR A 35 7.00 8.35 8.99
N ILE A 36 5.98 8.54 9.81
CA ILE A 36 5.37 9.85 10.07
C ILE A 36 6.37 10.80 10.72
N ASP A 37 7.02 10.37 11.80
CA ASP A 37 7.97 11.19 12.55
C ASP A 37 9.16 11.63 11.65
N ASN A 38 9.72 10.69 10.89
CA ASN A 38 10.82 10.96 9.98
C ASN A 38 10.37 11.75 8.73
N GLY A 39 9.16 11.51 8.22
CA GLY A 39 8.58 12.25 7.11
C GLY A 39 8.37 13.72 7.47
N ASN A 40 7.77 13.98 8.63
CA ASN A 40 7.62 15.35 9.15
C ASN A 40 8.98 16.05 9.30
N LYS A 41 9.99 15.36 9.86
CA LYS A 41 11.34 15.90 9.97
C LYS A 41 12.00 16.16 8.61
N ALA A 42 11.75 15.31 7.62
CA ALA A 42 12.29 15.50 6.27
C ALA A 42 11.68 16.73 5.57
N LEU A 43 10.41 17.02 5.84
CA LEU A 43 9.69 18.15 5.23
C LEU A 43 9.83 19.46 6.03
N GLU A 44 10.29 19.41 7.28
CA GLU A 44 10.40 20.57 8.17
C GLU A 44 11.22 21.71 7.54
N GLY A 45 10.65 22.92 7.54
CA GLY A 45 11.28 24.12 6.98
C GLY A 45 11.33 24.18 5.45
N THR A 46 10.70 23.23 4.75
CA THR A 46 10.54 23.26 3.30
C THR A 46 9.16 23.81 2.91
N GLU A 47 9.02 24.24 1.67
CA GLU A 47 7.70 24.61 1.10
C GLU A 47 6.73 23.43 0.98
N TRP A 48 7.21 22.22 1.19
CA TRP A 48 6.45 20.96 1.09
C TRP A 48 5.81 20.54 2.41
N ALA A 49 6.16 21.16 3.53
CA ALA A 49 5.70 20.78 4.88
C ALA A 49 4.16 20.83 5.05
N ASP A 50 3.49 21.72 4.33
CA ASP A 50 2.03 21.88 4.39
C ASP A 50 1.29 21.40 3.12
N ARG A 51 2.00 20.71 2.23
CA ARG A 51 1.40 20.16 1.00
C ARG A 51 0.75 18.80 1.27
N PRO A 52 -0.31 18.44 0.52
CA PRO A 52 -0.86 17.06 0.53
C PRO A 52 0.22 16.02 0.21
N VAL A 53 0.13 14.86 0.83
CA VAL A 53 1.09 13.75 0.68
C VAL A 53 1.29 13.38 -0.80
N GLU A 54 0.19 13.29 -1.55
CA GLU A 54 0.18 12.98 -2.98
C GLU A 54 0.98 14.02 -3.78
N ALA A 55 0.81 15.31 -3.43
CA ALA A 55 1.54 16.38 -4.09
C ALA A 55 3.05 16.35 -3.79
N VAL A 56 3.42 15.97 -2.54
CA VAL A 56 4.84 15.76 -2.17
C VAL A 56 5.44 14.63 -2.99
N LEU A 57 4.75 13.48 -3.06
CA LEU A 57 5.26 12.29 -3.75
C LEU A 57 5.31 12.48 -5.27
N ALA A 58 4.30 13.07 -5.87
CA ALA A 58 4.29 13.36 -7.31
C ALA A 58 5.39 14.35 -7.74
N ASN A 59 5.93 15.13 -6.80
CA ASN A 59 6.97 16.10 -7.05
C ASN A 59 8.25 15.82 -6.25
N ILE A 60 8.50 14.56 -5.93
CA ILE A 60 9.61 14.16 -5.04
C ILE A 60 10.97 14.67 -5.53
N ASP A 61 11.17 14.78 -6.83
CA ASP A 61 12.41 15.26 -7.44
C ASP A 61 12.61 16.78 -7.33
N LEU A 62 11.57 17.53 -6.97
CA LEU A 62 11.65 18.97 -6.72
C LEU A 62 12.03 19.31 -5.27
N LEU A 63 12.02 18.33 -4.37
CA LEU A 63 12.47 18.54 -3.00
C LEU A 63 13.99 18.83 -2.96
N PRO A 64 14.47 19.58 -1.94
CA PRO A 64 15.90 19.77 -1.71
C PRO A 64 16.65 18.43 -1.71
N GLU A 65 17.80 18.37 -2.37
CA GLU A 65 18.55 17.13 -2.61
C GLU A 65 18.88 16.39 -1.30
N ASP A 66 19.26 17.13 -0.26
CA ASP A 66 19.59 16.60 1.07
C ASP A 66 18.37 16.05 1.85
N ARG A 67 17.15 16.39 1.43
CA ARG A 67 15.87 15.96 2.02
C ARG A 67 15.18 14.86 1.21
N ARG A 68 15.45 14.79 -0.09
CA ARG A 68 14.73 13.95 -1.05
C ARG A 68 14.69 12.47 -0.66
N ALA A 69 15.84 11.89 -0.32
CA ALA A 69 15.89 10.46 0.05
C ALA A 69 15.08 10.15 1.32
N ALA A 70 15.16 11.03 2.32
CA ALA A 70 14.40 10.88 3.56
C ALA A 70 12.89 11.05 3.31
N ALA A 71 12.48 12.04 2.51
CA ALA A 71 11.09 12.25 2.13
C ALA A 71 10.56 11.07 1.31
N ARG A 72 11.29 10.60 0.29
CA ARG A 72 10.92 9.44 -0.53
C ARG A 72 10.60 8.22 0.33
N ASN A 73 11.49 7.88 1.26
CA ASN A 73 11.31 6.70 2.11
C ASN A 73 10.19 6.87 3.15
N ASN A 74 10.07 8.04 3.75
CA ASN A 74 9.21 8.20 4.93
C ASN A 74 7.82 8.75 4.57
N VAL A 75 7.72 9.72 3.66
CA VAL A 75 6.42 10.17 3.15
C VAL A 75 5.79 9.08 2.26
N GLY A 76 6.60 8.38 1.46
CA GLY A 76 6.16 7.20 0.71
C GLY A 76 5.67 6.10 1.65
N GLY A 77 6.44 5.80 2.71
CA GLY A 77 6.03 4.84 3.73
C GLY A 77 4.71 5.21 4.40
N HIS A 78 4.54 6.49 4.77
CA HIS A 78 3.26 6.95 5.31
C HIS A 78 2.10 6.75 4.32
N ALA A 79 2.24 7.22 3.07
CA ALA A 79 1.18 7.09 2.06
C ALA A 79 0.78 5.62 1.81
N ASN A 80 1.78 4.75 1.66
CA ASN A 80 1.57 3.33 1.40
C ASN A 80 0.82 2.65 2.55
N HIS A 81 1.21 2.94 3.81
CA HIS A 81 0.59 2.34 4.99
C HIS A 81 -0.79 2.92 5.28
N ALA A 82 -1.00 4.22 5.12
CA ALA A 82 -2.32 4.83 5.29
C ALA A 82 -3.35 4.14 4.37
N MET A 83 -3.01 3.94 3.10
CA MET A 83 -3.86 3.20 2.17
C MET A 83 -4.01 1.72 2.57
N PHE A 84 -2.92 1.07 3.02
CA PHE A 84 -2.92 -0.35 3.37
C PHE A 84 -3.94 -0.70 4.44
N TRP A 85 -4.09 0.17 5.45
CA TRP A 85 -5.11 -0.03 6.50
C TRP A 85 -6.53 0.06 5.96
N GLU A 86 -6.79 0.97 5.03
CA GLU A 86 -8.12 1.19 4.44
C GLU A 86 -8.58 0.06 3.52
N ILE A 87 -7.64 -0.57 2.79
CA ILE A 87 -7.96 -1.62 1.81
C ILE A 87 -8.07 -3.02 2.42
N MET A 88 -7.98 -3.15 3.74
CA MET A 88 -8.21 -4.40 4.49
C MET A 88 -9.43 -4.29 5.39
N SER A 89 -10.09 -5.41 5.65
CA SER A 89 -11.27 -5.50 6.50
C SER A 89 -11.39 -6.86 7.17
N ALA A 90 -11.98 -6.88 8.37
CA ALA A 90 -12.37 -8.12 9.04
C ALA A 90 -13.40 -8.93 8.25
N ASP A 91 -14.27 -8.23 7.52
CA ASP A 91 -15.27 -8.82 6.62
C ASP A 91 -14.77 -8.88 5.17
N GLY A 92 -13.45 -8.85 4.97
CA GLY A 92 -12.79 -8.83 3.68
C GLY A 92 -12.83 -10.16 2.94
N GLY A 93 -12.15 -10.20 1.80
CA GLY A 93 -12.13 -11.36 0.91
C GLY A 93 -13.26 -11.33 -0.13
N GLY A 94 -13.58 -12.51 -0.67
CA GLY A 94 -14.57 -12.62 -1.74
C GLY A 94 -14.09 -12.08 -3.08
N GLU A 95 -14.98 -11.43 -3.84
CA GLU A 95 -14.73 -10.95 -5.20
C GLU A 95 -15.14 -9.49 -5.35
N PRO A 96 -14.47 -8.72 -6.24
CA PRO A 96 -14.90 -7.38 -6.59
C PRO A 96 -16.25 -7.41 -7.33
N SER A 97 -16.93 -6.27 -7.37
CA SER A 97 -18.20 -6.12 -8.06
C SER A 97 -18.23 -4.82 -8.88
N GLY A 98 -19.24 -4.67 -9.72
CA GLY A 98 -19.48 -3.46 -10.52
C GLY A 98 -18.33 -3.18 -11.50
N ALA A 99 -18.07 -1.91 -11.75
CA ALA A 99 -17.11 -1.48 -12.77
C ALA A 99 -15.68 -1.96 -12.53
N LEU A 100 -15.27 -2.14 -11.25
CA LEU A 100 -13.96 -2.71 -10.96
C LEU A 100 -13.86 -4.17 -11.42
N ALA A 101 -14.93 -4.98 -11.20
CA ALA A 101 -14.95 -6.37 -11.66
C ALA A 101 -14.88 -6.46 -13.19
N ASP A 102 -15.62 -5.59 -13.89
CA ASP A 102 -15.61 -5.53 -15.35
C ASP A 102 -14.21 -5.14 -15.87
N ALA A 103 -13.59 -4.11 -15.28
CA ALA A 103 -12.25 -3.67 -15.66
C ALA A 103 -11.17 -4.73 -15.40
N ILE A 104 -11.30 -5.50 -14.30
CA ILE A 104 -10.41 -6.62 -14.00
C ILE A 104 -10.58 -7.74 -15.03
N ALA A 105 -11.82 -8.09 -15.37
CA ALA A 105 -12.11 -9.12 -16.39
C ALA A 105 -11.57 -8.70 -17.76
N ASP A 106 -11.77 -7.45 -18.15
CA ASP A 106 -11.30 -6.92 -19.44
C ASP A 106 -9.75 -6.88 -19.52
N THR A 107 -9.09 -6.53 -18.41
CA THR A 107 -7.62 -6.34 -18.39
C THR A 107 -6.87 -7.65 -18.16
N PHE A 108 -7.33 -8.48 -17.23
CA PHE A 108 -6.59 -9.65 -16.74
C PHE A 108 -7.24 -10.98 -17.14
N GLY A 109 -8.52 -10.97 -17.57
CA GLY A 109 -9.30 -12.14 -17.90
C GLY A 109 -10.15 -12.64 -16.74
N SER A 110 -9.61 -12.68 -15.54
CA SER A 110 -10.33 -13.07 -14.31
C SER A 110 -9.72 -12.45 -13.06
N ILE A 111 -10.46 -12.53 -11.95
CA ILE A 111 -9.93 -12.16 -10.62
C ILE A 111 -8.78 -13.09 -10.19
N ASP A 112 -8.82 -14.36 -10.54
CA ASP A 112 -7.76 -15.31 -10.20
C ASP A 112 -6.48 -15.02 -10.98
N ASP A 113 -6.60 -14.56 -12.23
CA ASP A 113 -5.44 -14.13 -13.03
C ASP A 113 -4.82 -12.85 -12.46
N LEU A 114 -5.65 -11.88 -11.99
CA LEU A 114 -5.17 -10.71 -11.26
C LEU A 114 -4.42 -11.13 -9.99
N LYS A 115 -5.02 -11.98 -9.14
CA LYS A 115 -4.40 -12.48 -7.90
C LYS A 115 -3.06 -13.17 -8.20
N THR A 116 -3.02 -13.97 -9.26
CA THR A 116 -1.80 -14.66 -9.70
C THR A 116 -0.72 -13.65 -10.06
N GLN A 117 -1.02 -12.64 -10.88
CA GLN A 117 -0.05 -11.62 -11.31
C GLN A 117 0.46 -10.78 -10.12
N VAL A 118 -0.42 -10.36 -9.22
CA VAL A 118 -0.04 -9.60 -8.01
C VAL A 118 0.86 -10.45 -7.10
N ASN A 119 0.50 -11.71 -6.86
CA ASN A 119 1.30 -12.62 -6.04
C ASN A 119 2.67 -12.88 -6.67
N GLU A 120 2.73 -13.14 -7.96
CA GLU A 120 4.01 -13.32 -8.68
C GLU A 120 4.89 -12.07 -8.61
N ALA A 121 4.31 -10.87 -8.78
CA ALA A 121 5.04 -9.62 -8.65
C ALA A 121 5.61 -9.46 -7.23
N GLY A 122 4.84 -9.81 -6.19
CA GLY A 122 5.27 -9.77 -4.80
C GLY A 122 6.37 -10.80 -4.48
N VAL A 123 6.27 -12.01 -5.01
CA VAL A 123 7.30 -13.06 -4.85
C VAL A 123 8.60 -12.66 -5.57
N LYS A 124 8.49 -12.12 -6.79
CA LYS A 124 9.63 -11.67 -7.60
C LYS A 124 10.29 -10.39 -7.06
N ARG A 125 9.62 -9.63 -6.17
CA ARG A 125 10.20 -8.45 -5.51
C ARG A 125 11.34 -8.89 -4.58
N PHE A 126 12.57 -8.74 -5.07
CA PHE A 126 13.76 -9.07 -4.28
C PHE A 126 13.95 -8.05 -3.15
N GLY A 127 14.02 -8.54 -1.90
CA GLY A 127 14.12 -7.69 -0.70
C GLY A 127 12.79 -7.09 -0.30
N SER A 128 12.86 -5.89 0.27
CA SER A 128 11.70 -5.12 0.76
C SER A 128 11.01 -4.37 -0.37
N GLY A 129 9.71 -4.20 -0.24
CA GLY A 129 8.91 -3.43 -1.18
C GLY A 129 7.44 -3.78 -1.14
N TRP A 130 6.76 -3.48 -2.23
CA TRP A 130 5.32 -3.62 -2.38
C TRP A 130 4.97 -4.23 -3.74
N THR A 131 3.82 -4.89 -3.81
CA THR A 131 3.15 -5.24 -5.06
C THR A 131 1.80 -4.54 -5.13
N TRP A 132 1.42 -4.06 -6.32
CA TRP A 132 0.31 -3.14 -6.51
C TRP A 132 -0.61 -3.53 -7.65
N LEU A 133 -1.91 -3.28 -7.48
CA LEU A 133 -2.83 -2.97 -8.56
C LEU A 133 -2.93 -1.45 -8.65
N ILE A 134 -2.64 -0.89 -9.82
CA ILE A 134 -2.68 0.55 -10.10
C ILE A 134 -3.64 0.87 -11.23
N HIS A 135 -4.04 2.17 -11.31
CA HIS A 135 -4.55 2.79 -12.52
C HIS A 135 -3.47 3.75 -13.06
N ASP A 136 -3.01 3.53 -14.29
CA ASP A 136 -1.91 4.28 -14.90
C ASP A 136 -2.36 5.51 -15.72
N GLY A 137 -3.64 5.92 -15.55
CA GLY A 137 -4.28 6.96 -16.34
C GLY A 137 -4.96 6.45 -17.62
N THR A 138 -4.71 5.20 -18.02
CA THR A 138 -5.32 4.56 -19.21
C THR A 138 -6.07 3.27 -18.86
N GLY A 139 -5.68 2.57 -17.79
CA GLY A 139 -6.28 1.32 -17.36
C GLY A 139 -5.60 0.72 -16.14
N LEU A 140 -5.93 -0.55 -15.87
CA LEU A 140 -5.38 -1.30 -14.75
C LEU A 140 -4.03 -1.93 -15.12
N ALA A 141 -3.09 -1.92 -14.19
CA ALA A 141 -1.82 -2.63 -14.32
C ALA A 141 -1.35 -3.19 -12.98
N VAL A 142 -0.53 -4.26 -13.04
CA VAL A 142 0.17 -4.82 -11.86
C VAL A 142 1.63 -4.39 -11.92
N VAL A 143 2.11 -3.76 -10.86
CA VAL A 143 3.51 -3.32 -10.72
C VAL A 143 4.07 -3.71 -9.35
N SER A 144 5.39 -3.62 -9.19
CA SER A 144 6.03 -3.73 -7.87
C SER A 144 7.08 -2.66 -7.69
N THR A 145 7.17 -2.10 -6.49
CA THR A 145 8.12 -1.04 -6.14
C THR A 145 9.07 -1.49 -5.02
N PRO A 146 10.34 -1.03 -5.03
CA PRO A 146 11.26 -1.32 -3.95
C PRO A 146 11.00 -0.44 -2.73
N ASN A 147 11.37 -0.92 -1.56
CA ASN A 147 11.34 -0.19 -0.31
C ASN A 147 9.97 0.47 -0.05
N GLN A 148 9.95 1.81 0.13
CA GLN A 148 8.72 2.58 0.31
C GLN A 148 8.39 3.47 -0.91
N ASP A 149 8.95 3.16 -2.07
CA ASP A 149 8.54 3.82 -3.31
C ASP A 149 7.06 3.59 -3.56
N SER A 150 6.35 4.68 -3.81
CA SER A 150 4.90 4.66 -4.08
C SER A 150 4.63 4.88 -5.56
N PRO A 151 3.61 4.24 -6.15
CA PRO A 151 3.13 4.56 -7.50
C PRO A 151 2.80 6.05 -7.70
N LEU A 152 2.43 6.76 -6.64
CA LEU A 152 2.20 8.21 -6.67
C LEU A 152 3.43 9.01 -7.17
N MET A 153 4.64 8.46 -7.03
CA MET A 153 5.89 9.10 -7.49
C MET A 153 6.06 9.04 -9.01
N THR A 154 5.33 8.15 -9.68
CA THR A 154 5.33 8.00 -11.13
C THR A 154 4.08 8.54 -11.79
N GLY A 155 3.15 9.09 -11.01
CA GLY A 155 1.88 9.63 -11.48
C GLY A 155 0.77 8.58 -11.58
N ASP A 156 1.03 7.37 -11.13
CA ASP A 156 0.05 6.28 -11.11
C ASP A 156 -0.80 6.35 -9.83
N THR A 157 -2.05 5.89 -9.91
CA THR A 157 -2.93 5.82 -8.74
C THR A 157 -2.96 4.39 -8.18
N PRO A 158 -2.46 4.17 -6.94
CA PRO A 158 -2.57 2.87 -6.30
C PRO A 158 -4.00 2.59 -5.86
N LEU A 159 -4.55 1.46 -6.30
CA LEU A 159 -5.88 0.98 -5.94
C LEU A 159 -5.81 -0.06 -4.82
N LEU A 160 -4.85 -0.96 -4.90
CA LEU A 160 -4.54 -1.99 -3.94
C LEU A 160 -3.02 -2.14 -3.84
N GLY A 161 -2.50 -2.37 -2.64
CA GLY A 161 -1.09 -2.64 -2.41
C GLY A 161 -0.90 -3.67 -1.31
N ILE A 162 0.05 -4.61 -1.51
CA ILE A 162 0.43 -5.58 -0.49
C ILE A 162 1.87 -5.32 -0.09
N ASP A 163 2.08 -5.09 1.19
CA ASP A 163 3.41 -4.92 1.78
C ASP A 163 4.15 -6.26 1.80
N VAL A 164 5.30 -6.34 1.14
CA VAL A 164 6.16 -7.53 1.15
C VAL A 164 7.47 -7.32 1.92
N TRP A 165 7.55 -6.26 2.73
CA TRP A 165 8.56 -6.17 3.79
C TRP A 165 8.36 -7.32 4.78
N GLU A 166 9.43 -7.90 5.28
CA GLU A 166 9.33 -9.03 6.21
C GLU A 166 8.58 -8.67 7.50
N HIS A 167 8.65 -7.42 7.96
CA HIS A 167 7.91 -6.98 9.14
C HIS A 167 6.38 -7.11 8.99
N ALA A 168 5.86 -7.15 7.76
CA ALA A 168 4.42 -7.27 7.50
C ALA A 168 3.88 -8.69 7.73
N TYR A 169 4.75 -9.74 7.71
CA TYR A 169 4.30 -11.11 7.72
C TYR A 169 5.16 -12.11 8.51
N TYR A 170 6.33 -11.70 9.00
CA TYR A 170 7.32 -12.65 9.51
C TYR A 170 6.87 -13.44 10.74
N LEU A 171 6.08 -12.84 11.65
CA LEU A 171 5.61 -13.52 12.84
C LEU A 171 4.75 -14.74 12.52
N ASN A 172 3.84 -14.64 11.52
CA ASN A 172 2.98 -15.75 11.12
C ASN A 172 3.60 -16.67 10.06
N TYR A 173 4.34 -16.08 9.11
CA TYR A 173 4.74 -16.80 7.89
C TYR A 173 6.25 -17.04 7.79
N GLN A 174 7.09 -16.39 8.62
CA GLN A 174 8.54 -16.39 8.55
C GLN A 174 9.01 -16.10 7.11
N ASN A 175 9.77 -16.99 6.50
CA ASN A 175 10.28 -16.82 5.13
C ASN A 175 9.27 -17.23 4.03
N ARG A 176 8.06 -17.62 4.41
CA ARG A 176 7.05 -18.10 3.46
C ARG A 176 6.20 -16.95 2.88
N ARG A 177 6.86 -15.98 2.22
CA ARG A 177 6.17 -14.87 1.54
C ARG A 177 5.06 -15.32 0.60
N PRO A 178 5.18 -16.41 -0.20
CA PRO A 178 4.09 -16.88 -1.04
C PRO A 178 2.82 -17.24 -0.25
N ASP A 179 2.96 -17.83 0.95
CA ASP A 179 1.82 -18.21 1.79
C ASP A 179 1.11 -16.96 2.34
N TYR A 180 1.87 -15.94 2.75
CA TYR A 180 1.32 -14.65 3.15
C TYR A 180 0.54 -13.98 2.03
N LEU A 181 1.14 -13.88 0.83
CA LEU A 181 0.48 -13.29 -0.34
C LEU A 181 -0.80 -14.02 -0.71
N ALA A 182 -0.81 -15.36 -0.64
CA ALA A 182 -2.01 -16.15 -0.90
C ALA A 182 -3.09 -15.93 0.18
N ALA A 183 -2.70 -15.80 1.45
CA ALA A 183 -3.62 -15.60 2.55
C ALA A 183 -4.17 -14.16 2.60
N TRP A 184 -3.41 -13.16 2.16
CA TRP A 184 -3.78 -11.75 2.24
C TRP A 184 -5.13 -11.44 1.55
N TRP A 185 -5.48 -12.18 0.49
CA TRP A 185 -6.75 -12.01 -0.21
C TRP A 185 -7.99 -12.31 0.64
N ASN A 186 -7.83 -12.94 1.80
CA ASN A 186 -8.94 -13.16 2.73
C ASN A 186 -9.36 -11.90 3.49
N VAL A 187 -8.53 -10.87 3.50
CA VAL A 187 -8.78 -9.62 4.25
C VAL A 187 -8.93 -8.40 3.34
N VAL A 188 -8.84 -8.55 2.02
CA VAL A 188 -9.00 -7.42 1.09
C VAL A 188 -10.41 -6.83 1.18
N SER A 189 -10.51 -5.51 1.31
CA SER A 189 -11.77 -4.76 1.19
C SER A 189 -12.01 -4.36 -0.27
N TRP A 190 -12.74 -5.19 -1.00
CA TRP A 190 -13.10 -4.86 -2.38
C TRP A 190 -14.00 -3.63 -2.49
N GLU A 191 -14.73 -3.28 -1.43
CA GLU A 191 -15.48 -2.03 -1.35
C GLU A 191 -14.53 -0.82 -1.40
N ALA A 192 -13.50 -0.82 -0.55
CA ALA A 192 -12.50 0.25 -0.53
C ALA A 192 -11.71 0.34 -1.84
N VAL A 193 -11.27 -0.80 -2.39
CA VAL A 193 -10.57 -0.85 -3.68
C VAL A 193 -11.47 -0.35 -4.81
N GLY A 194 -12.76 -0.74 -4.81
CA GLY A 194 -13.75 -0.27 -5.77
C GLY A 194 -13.99 1.24 -5.70
N ALA A 195 -14.11 1.80 -4.48
CA ALA A 195 -14.26 3.24 -4.29
C ALA A 195 -13.04 4.03 -4.82
N ARG A 196 -11.82 3.51 -4.63
CA ARG A 196 -10.60 4.10 -5.20
C ARG A 196 -10.59 4.05 -6.72
N PHE A 197 -11.06 2.96 -7.31
CA PHE A 197 -11.20 2.83 -8.77
C PHE A 197 -12.24 3.82 -9.33
N GLU A 198 -13.40 3.96 -8.69
CA GLU A 198 -14.44 4.90 -9.10
C GLU A 198 -13.97 6.36 -9.12
N ALA A 199 -13.00 6.71 -8.25
CA ALA A 199 -12.46 8.07 -8.16
C ALA A 199 -11.51 8.43 -9.33
N VAL A 200 -11.06 7.46 -10.14
CA VAL A 200 -10.02 7.68 -11.17
C VAL A 200 -10.41 7.24 -12.58
N ARG A 201 -11.57 6.57 -12.74
CA ARG A 201 -12.10 6.14 -14.05
C ARG A 201 -12.83 7.26 -14.81
#